data_4fd709ddb0690b38aed7088859054fa5
#
_entry.id   4fd709ddb0690b38aed7088859054fa5
#
_cell.length_a   1.000
_cell.length_b   1.000
_cell.length_c   1.000
_cell.angle_alpha   90.00
_cell.angle_beta   90.00
_cell.angle_gamma   90.00
#
_symmetry.space_group_name_H-M   'P 1'
#
loop_
_entity.id
_entity.type
_entity.pdbx_description
1 polymer ?
#
loop_
_entity_poly.entity_id
_entity_poly.type
_entity_poly.pdbx_seq_one_letter_code
_entity_poly.pdbx_strand_id
1 'polypeptide(L)'
;MPELPEVETVRRQLDPLIRGAVVVAGRAHPSAKFASGPDAVGHRFSSVDRRGKYLLLGLEPVTSPSGAPLELVVHLGMTGALYVDPSPPVDPYARAEWELDDGRWLWFRDVRRFGRTVVVLRGDHQLLPTLRDLGPEPFDPALTGASFHRALVGSRRRVKTQLLSQRLVAGVGNIYADEALWRAGINPGTRRVGPERATRLLNHLRDVLAEALDHGGTTLRDYRTPDRSPGSHQHRLDCYGRSGLPCRECGGLLTSRPIDQRTTTWCPTCQAR
;
A
#
# COMPACT_ATOMS: atom_id res chain seq x y z
N MET A 1 -1.68 6.50 5.91
CA MET A 1 -1.49 5.04 5.73
C MET A 1 -0.80 4.86 4.39
N PRO A 2 0.34 4.19 4.32
CA PRO A 2 0.97 3.86 3.06
C PRO A 2 -0.02 3.20 2.08
N GLU A 3 -0.05 3.70 0.86
CA GLU A 3 -0.82 3.17 -0.27
C GLU A 3 0.15 2.51 -1.26
N LEU A 4 -0.28 2.14 -2.46
CA LEU A 4 0.57 1.43 -3.42
C LEU A 4 1.92 2.13 -3.67
N PRO A 5 1.99 3.47 -3.94
CA PRO A 5 3.27 4.10 -4.23
C PRO A 5 4.27 4.02 -3.08
N GLU A 6 3.80 4.22 -1.85
CA GLU A 6 4.65 4.14 -0.67
C GLU A 6 5.19 2.71 -0.46
N VAL A 7 4.32 1.70 -0.63
CA VAL A 7 4.71 0.30 -0.46
C VAL A 7 5.65 -0.16 -1.58
N GLU A 8 5.45 0.29 -2.82
CA GLU A 8 6.35 -0.01 -3.93
C GLU A 8 7.71 0.66 -3.76
N THR A 9 7.75 1.89 -3.23
CA THR A 9 9.02 2.57 -2.92
C THR A 9 9.80 1.80 -1.86
N VAL A 10 9.12 1.34 -0.81
CA VAL A 10 9.73 0.46 0.21
C VAL A 10 10.25 -0.83 -0.42
N ARG A 11 9.47 -1.49 -1.28
CA ARG A 11 9.88 -2.70 -1.99
C ARG A 11 11.18 -2.49 -2.77
N ARG A 12 11.23 -1.43 -3.59
CA ARG A 12 12.39 -1.13 -4.45
C ARG A 12 13.68 -0.89 -3.66
N GLN A 13 13.56 -0.22 -2.51
CA GLN A 13 14.71 0.05 -1.67
C GLN A 13 15.10 -1.15 -0.79
N LEU A 14 14.12 -1.91 -0.33
CA LEU A 14 14.37 -3.04 0.58
C LEU A 14 15.00 -4.23 -0.15
N ASP A 15 14.54 -4.52 -1.37
CA ASP A 15 14.98 -5.70 -2.14
C ASP A 15 16.51 -5.81 -2.26
N PRO A 16 17.25 -4.79 -2.72
CA PRO A 16 18.71 -4.88 -2.81
C PRO A 16 19.40 -4.96 -1.46
N LEU A 17 18.74 -4.54 -0.38
CA LEU A 17 19.33 -4.57 0.97
C LEU A 17 19.30 -5.96 1.61
N ILE A 18 18.27 -6.76 1.33
CA ILE A 18 18.06 -8.06 2.02
C ILE A 18 18.10 -9.27 1.09
N ARG A 19 17.99 -9.10 -0.23
CA ARG A 19 18.03 -10.21 -1.16
C ARG A 19 19.33 -11.03 -0.99
N GLY A 20 19.18 -12.32 -0.80
CA GLY A 20 20.28 -13.26 -0.58
C GLY A 20 20.70 -13.42 0.88
N ALA A 21 20.33 -12.52 1.79
CA ALA A 21 20.63 -12.64 3.21
C ALA A 21 19.82 -13.76 3.88
N VAL A 22 20.42 -14.43 4.87
CA VAL A 22 19.79 -15.50 5.66
C VAL A 22 19.37 -14.96 7.03
N VAL A 23 18.16 -15.28 7.46
CA VAL A 23 17.68 -14.96 8.80
C VAL A 23 18.27 -15.96 9.80
N VAL A 24 19.13 -15.51 10.70
CA VAL A 24 19.80 -16.36 11.70
C VAL A 24 19.13 -16.30 13.07
N ALA A 25 18.46 -15.20 13.40
CA ALA A 25 17.64 -15.06 14.59
C ALA A 25 16.43 -14.17 14.33
N GLY A 26 15.37 -14.31 15.14
CA GLY A 26 14.16 -13.51 14.98
C GLY A 26 13.42 -13.38 16.30
N ARG A 27 12.85 -12.20 16.54
CA ARG A 27 11.97 -11.94 17.67
C ARG A 27 10.82 -11.03 17.25
N ALA A 28 9.67 -11.17 17.92
CA ALA A 28 8.49 -10.36 17.61
C ALA A 28 7.66 -10.08 18.85
N HIS A 29 6.89 -9.00 18.76
CA HIS A 29 5.88 -8.66 19.76
C HIS A 29 4.82 -9.79 19.85
N PRO A 30 4.38 -10.22 21.05
CA PRO A 30 3.51 -11.39 21.25
C PRO A 30 2.08 -11.26 20.71
N SER A 31 1.73 -10.12 20.12
CA SER A 31 0.45 -9.96 19.44
C SER A 31 0.33 -10.90 18.25
N ALA A 32 -0.83 -11.52 18.04
CA ALA A 32 -1.13 -12.38 16.90
C ALA A 32 -0.87 -11.72 15.52
N LYS A 33 -0.72 -10.40 15.46
CA LYS A 33 -0.37 -9.68 14.22
C LYS A 33 1.11 -9.83 13.84
N PHE A 34 1.98 -10.21 14.78
CA PHE A 34 3.43 -10.24 14.59
C PHE A 34 4.07 -11.56 15.01
N ALA A 35 3.37 -12.37 15.78
CA ALA A 35 3.89 -13.53 16.48
C ALA A 35 4.61 -14.56 15.59
N SER A 36 4.20 -14.72 14.32
CA SER A 36 4.85 -15.64 13.39
C SER A 36 6.07 -15.05 12.66
N GLY A 37 6.44 -13.80 12.96
CA GLY A 37 7.64 -13.21 12.36
C GLY A 37 8.92 -14.05 12.53
N PRO A 38 9.19 -14.63 13.71
CA PRO A 38 10.34 -15.52 13.93
C PRO A 38 10.38 -16.79 13.08
N ASP A 39 9.26 -17.23 12.49
CA ASP A 39 9.21 -18.41 11.60
C ASP A 39 10.04 -18.23 10.31
N ALA A 40 10.54 -17.03 10.06
CA ALA A 40 11.49 -16.76 8.97
C ALA A 40 12.92 -17.25 9.26
N VAL A 41 13.25 -17.62 10.50
CA VAL A 41 14.60 -18.08 10.90
C VAL A 41 14.97 -19.36 10.13
N GLY A 42 16.21 -19.42 9.68
CA GLY A 42 16.72 -20.53 8.85
C GLY A 42 16.38 -20.43 7.37
N HIS A 43 15.82 -19.29 6.94
CA HIS A 43 15.47 -19.05 5.55
C HIS A 43 16.26 -17.89 4.95
N ARG A 44 16.48 -17.96 3.64
CA ARG A 44 17.10 -16.91 2.82
C ARG A 44 16.04 -16.07 2.13
N PHE A 45 16.18 -14.76 2.14
CA PHE A 45 15.34 -13.89 1.32
C PHE A 45 15.66 -14.07 -0.16
N SER A 46 14.72 -14.59 -0.95
CA SER A 46 14.88 -14.81 -2.39
C SER A 46 14.33 -13.69 -3.25
N SER A 47 13.32 -12.98 -2.77
CA SER A 47 12.71 -11.84 -3.45
C SER A 47 12.02 -10.90 -2.46
N VAL A 48 11.80 -9.64 -2.89
CA VAL A 48 10.84 -8.73 -2.26
C VAL A 48 9.87 -8.28 -3.33
N ASP A 49 8.64 -8.77 -3.23
CA ASP A 49 7.55 -8.49 -4.14
C ASP A 49 6.47 -7.63 -3.47
N ARG A 50 5.51 -7.15 -4.24
CA ARG A 50 4.38 -6.36 -3.75
C ARG A 50 3.06 -6.86 -4.36
N ARG A 51 2.02 -6.88 -3.53
CA ARG A 51 0.64 -7.05 -3.98
C ARG A 51 -0.24 -6.03 -3.27
N GLY A 52 -0.81 -5.07 -4.02
CA GLY A 52 -1.56 -3.95 -3.44
C GLY A 52 -0.74 -3.16 -2.43
N LYS A 53 -1.11 -3.21 -1.15
CA LYS A 53 -0.42 -2.54 -0.03
C LYS A 53 0.38 -3.52 0.84
N TYR A 54 0.66 -4.71 0.35
CA TYR A 54 1.42 -5.75 1.02
C TYR A 54 2.79 -5.92 0.36
N LEU A 55 3.82 -6.09 1.19
CA LEU A 55 5.11 -6.61 0.78
C LEU A 55 5.10 -8.13 0.97
N LEU A 56 5.65 -8.85 0.01
CA LEU A 56 5.75 -10.30 -0.02
C LEU A 56 7.23 -10.64 -0.14
N LEU A 57 7.86 -11.03 0.98
CA LEU A 57 9.28 -11.35 1.04
C LEU A 57 9.42 -12.87 0.91
N GLY A 58 9.89 -13.32 -0.24
CA GLY A 58 10.10 -14.74 -0.51
C GLY A 58 11.17 -15.31 0.39
N LEU A 59 10.91 -16.49 0.96
CA LEU A 59 11.76 -17.20 1.90
C LEU A 59 12.06 -18.61 1.36
N GLU A 60 13.34 -18.94 1.23
CA GLU A 60 13.82 -20.27 0.83
C GLU A 60 14.59 -20.93 1.97
N PRO A 61 14.27 -22.17 2.33
CA PRO A 61 14.97 -22.86 3.41
C PRO A 61 16.43 -23.11 3.04
N VAL A 62 17.35 -22.83 3.98
CA VAL A 62 18.80 -23.00 3.75
C VAL A 62 19.23 -24.45 3.92
N THR A 63 18.70 -25.14 4.94
CA THR A 63 19.13 -26.49 5.33
C THR A 63 18.35 -27.62 4.66
N SER A 64 17.22 -27.33 4.02
CA SER A 64 16.36 -28.32 3.37
C SER A 64 15.87 -27.80 2.03
N PRO A 65 16.66 -27.91 0.94
CA PRO A 65 16.28 -27.39 -0.38
C PRO A 65 14.94 -27.93 -0.95
N SER A 66 14.48 -29.08 -0.42
CA SER A 66 13.16 -29.67 -0.75
C SER A 66 12.03 -29.17 0.16
N GLY A 67 12.30 -28.29 1.11
CA GLY A 67 11.29 -27.66 1.95
C GLY A 67 10.36 -26.79 1.14
N ALA A 68 9.10 -26.69 1.58
CA ALA A 68 8.13 -25.81 0.93
C ALA A 68 8.56 -24.34 1.04
N PRO A 69 8.55 -23.58 -0.05
CA PRO A 69 8.89 -22.16 -0.02
C PRO A 69 7.88 -21.39 0.82
N LEU A 70 8.39 -20.52 1.67
CA LEU A 70 7.60 -19.63 2.50
C LEU A 70 7.62 -18.19 1.96
N GLU A 71 6.80 -17.34 2.51
CA GLU A 71 6.91 -15.90 2.36
C GLU A 71 6.56 -15.17 3.66
N LEU A 72 7.32 -14.15 3.97
CA LEU A 72 7.02 -13.19 5.02
C LEU A 72 6.15 -12.08 4.43
N VAL A 73 4.88 -12.09 4.77
CA VAL A 73 3.92 -11.06 4.35
C VAL A 73 3.95 -9.90 5.33
N VAL A 74 4.17 -8.69 4.83
CA VAL A 74 4.18 -7.47 5.64
C VAL A 74 3.12 -6.48 5.13
N HIS A 75 2.28 -6.00 6.05
CA HIS A 75 1.37 -4.87 5.82
C HIS A 75 1.78 -3.72 6.75
N LEU A 76 2.12 -2.57 6.16
CA LEU A 76 2.65 -1.44 6.94
C LEU A 76 1.62 -0.80 7.88
N GLY A 77 0.33 -0.99 7.65
CA GLY A 77 -0.72 -0.34 8.43
C GLY A 77 -0.72 1.17 8.22
N MET A 78 -0.68 1.95 9.29
CA MET A 78 -0.68 3.41 9.24
C MET A 78 0.67 4.03 9.60
N THR A 79 1.42 3.40 10.50
CA THR A 79 2.67 3.89 11.08
C THR A 79 3.81 2.90 10.94
N GLY A 80 3.58 1.80 10.21
CA GLY A 80 4.59 0.78 9.96
C GLY A 80 5.67 1.25 9.01
N ALA A 81 6.90 0.90 9.34
CA ALA A 81 8.08 1.11 8.50
C ALA A 81 9.04 -0.07 8.66
N LEU A 82 9.76 -0.41 7.60
CA LEU A 82 10.81 -1.41 7.58
C LEU A 82 12.17 -0.72 7.44
N TYR A 83 13.11 -1.13 8.26
CA TYR A 83 14.48 -0.62 8.25
C TYR A 83 15.49 -1.77 8.24
N VAL A 84 16.68 -1.49 7.72
CA VAL A 84 17.84 -2.37 7.80
C VAL A 84 18.97 -1.59 8.46
N ASP A 85 19.42 -2.06 9.63
CA ASP A 85 20.44 -1.40 10.43
C ASP A 85 21.62 -2.33 10.75
N PRO A 86 22.82 -1.79 11.03
CA PRO A 86 24.00 -2.59 11.37
C PRO A 86 23.96 -3.16 12.80
N SER A 87 22.98 -2.78 13.61
CA SER A 87 22.84 -3.20 15.01
C SER A 87 21.37 -3.45 15.33
N PRO A 88 21.06 -4.24 16.39
CA PRO A 88 19.70 -4.48 16.82
C PRO A 88 18.99 -3.15 17.18
N PRO A 89 17.71 -3.00 16.81
CA PRO A 89 16.99 -1.77 17.10
C PRO A 89 16.80 -1.54 18.61
N VAL A 90 17.03 -0.30 19.03
CA VAL A 90 16.69 0.20 20.36
C VAL A 90 15.48 1.13 20.21
N ASP A 91 14.31 0.56 19.92
CA ASP A 91 13.07 1.30 19.69
C ASP A 91 11.89 0.56 20.37
N PRO A 92 11.13 1.21 21.28
CA PRO A 92 10.01 0.59 21.98
C PRO A 92 8.83 0.23 21.03
N TYR A 93 8.91 0.66 19.79
CA TYR A 93 7.93 0.38 18.75
C TYR A 93 8.41 -0.67 17.74
N ALA A 94 9.58 -1.29 17.91
CA ALA A 94 9.98 -2.48 17.18
C ALA A 94 8.98 -3.60 17.45
N ARG A 95 8.37 -4.15 16.39
CA ARG A 95 7.31 -5.17 16.48
C ARG A 95 7.76 -6.53 15.97
N ALA A 96 8.70 -6.55 15.06
CA ALA A 96 9.37 -7.76 14.61
C ALA A 96 10.78 -7.39 14.17
N GLU A 97 11.74 -8.27 14.43
CA GLU A 97 13.16 -8.07 14.21
C GLU A 97 13.78 -9.36 13.74
N TRP A 98 14.66 -9.27 12.75
CA TRP A 98 15.37 -10.39 12.15
C TRP A 98 16.85 -10.04 12.01
N GLU A 99 17.70 -10.84 12.65
CA GLU A 99 19.14 -10.78 12.45
C GLU A 99 19.51 -11.52 11.17
N LEU A 100 20.33 -10.90 10.35
CA LEU A 100 20.82 -11.43 9.10
C LEU A 100 22.22 -12.04 9.27
N ASP A 101 22.57 -12.99 8.42
CA ASP A 101 23.84 -13.70 8.46
C ASP A 101 25.09 -12.80 8.26
N ASP A 102 24.91 -11.59 7.76
CA ASP A 102 25.95 -10.57 7.63
C ASP A 102 26.01 -9.60 8.85
N GLY A 103 25.26 -9.88 9.90
CA GLY A 103 25.23 -9.10 11.15
C GLY A 103 24.28 -7.90 11.13
N ARG A 104 23.65 -7.59 9.99
CA ARG A 104 22.63 -6.53 9.92
C ARG A 104 21.29 -7.02 10.50
N TRP A 105 20.41 -6.06 10.78
CA TRP A 105 19.08 -6.29 11.32
C TRP A 105 18.02 -5.72 10.41
N LEU A 106 17.14 -6.56 9.87
CA LEU A 106 15.86 -6.15 9.32
C LEU A 106 14.86 -6.02 10.47
N TRP A 107 14.13 -4.92 10.55
CA TRP A 107 13.13 -4.78 11.60
C TRP A 107 11.92 -3.95 11.18
N PHE A 108 10.79 -4.26 11.79
CA PHE A 108 9.52 -3.63 11.55
C PHE A 108 9.10 -2.75 12.73
N ARG A 109 9.08 -1.45 12.50
CA ARG A 109 8.59 -0.45 13.45
C ARG A 109 7.11 -0.22 13.24
N ASP A 110 6.27 -0.20 14.29
CA ASP A 110 4.86 0.21 14.19
C ASP A 110 4.33 0.75 15.52
N VAL A 111 4.20 2.07 15.62
CA VAL A 111 3.74 2.77 16.82
C VAL A 111 2.31 2.35 17.20
N ARG A 112 1.41 2.32 16.22
CA ARG A 112 -0.03 2.10 16.43
C ARG A 112 -0.46 0.64 16.38
N ARG A 113 0.42 -0.28 16.01
CA ARG A 113 0.15 -1.71 15.83
C ARG A 113 -1.02 -2.00 14.89
N PHE A 114 -1.13 -1.24 13.80
CA PHE A 114 -2.10 -1.47 12.72
C PHE A 114 -1.52 -2.27 11.56
N GLY A 115 -0.20 -2.42 11.54
CA GLY A 115 0.50 -3.29 10.63
C GLY A 115 0.38 -4.77 11.00
N ARG A 116 1.02 -5.59 10.19
CA ARG A 116 1.09 -7.05 10.38
C ARG A 116 2.36 -7.58 9.75
N THR A 117 2.95 -8.59 10.39
CA THR A 117 3.95 -9.48 9.81
C THR A 117 3.49 -10.92 10.06
N VAL A 118 3.49 -11.74 9.01
CA VAL A 118 3.11 -13.16 9.12
C VAL A 118 3.89 -13.98 8.11
N VAL A 119 4.37 -15.16 8.52
CA VAL A 119 4.98 -16.14 7.63
C VAL A 119 3.91 -17.14 7.21
N VAL A 120 3.82 -17.41 5.91
CA VAL A 120 2.87 -18.35 5.30
C VAL A 120 3.58 -19.19 4.23
N LEU A 121 2.97 -20.27 3.77
CA LEU A 121 3.39 -20.94 2.54
C LEU A 121 3.27 -19.94 1.39
N ARG A 122 4.27 -19.90 0.50
CA ARG A 122 4.27 -18.96 -0.63
C ARG A 122 3.01 -19.09 -1.46
N GLY A 123 2.28 -17.98 -1.62
CA GLY A 123 1.02 -17.91 -2.34
C GLY A 123 -0.22 -18.38 -1.56
N ASP A 124 -0.06 -18.93 -0.36
CA ASP A 124 -1.22 -19.25 0.48
C ASP A 124 -1.64 -18.07 1.35
N HIS A 125 -2.62 -17.33 0.87
CA HIS A 125 -3.16 -16.15 1.56
C HIS A 125 -4.54 -16.41 2.22
N GLN A 126 -4.90 -17.66 2.48
CA GLN A 126 -6.23 -18.00 3.04
C GLN A 126 -6.49 -17.33 4.39
N LEU A 127 -5.45 -17.22 5.22
CA LEU A 127 -5.52 -16.55 6.52
C LEU A 127 -5.45 -15.01 6.43
N LEU A 128 -5.31 -14.47 5.22
CA LEU A 128 -5.19 -13.04 4.94
C LEU A 128 -6.28 -12.57 3.97
N PRO A 129 -7.56 -12.55 4.37
CA PRO A 129 -8.68 -12.30 3.45
C PRO A 129 -8.57 -10.95 2.73
N THR A 130 -7.96 -9.95 3.35
CA THR A 130 -7.73 -8.63 2.71
C THR A 130 -6.64 -8.66 1.64
N LEU A 131 -5.71 -9.62 1.65
CA LEU A 131 -4.74 -9.86 0.60
C LEU A 131 -5.32 -10.79 -0.48
N ARG A 132 -5.96 -11.89 -0.05
CA ARG A 132 -6.59 -12.87 -0.93
C ARG A 132 -7.62 -12.24 -1.87
N ASP A 133 -8.46 -11.35 -1.34
CA ASP A 133 -9.59 -10.76 -2.05
C ASP A 133 -9.24 -9.46 -2.81
N LEU A 134 -7.95 -9.13 -2.98
CA LEU A 134 -7.53 -7.97 -3.76
C LEU A 134 -7.94 -8.09 -5.23
N GLY A 135 -8.46 -7.00 -5.77
CA GLY A 135 -8.68 -6.83 -7.19
C GLY A 135 -7.37 -6.78 -8.00
N PRO A 136 -7.42 -6.57 -9.32
CA PRO A 136 -6.25 -6.48 -10.17
C PRO A 136 -5.31 -5.33 -9.76
N GLU A 137 -4.03 -5.44 -10.10
CA GLU A 137 -3.08 -4.34 -9.98
C GLU A 137 -3.45 -3.21 -10.96
N PRO A 138 -3.29 -1.92 -10.59
CA PRO A 138 -3.65 -0.80 -11.46
C PRO A 138 -2.95 -0.82 -12.82
N PHE A 139 -1.69 -1.27 -12.84
CA PHE A 139 -0.85 -1.31 -14.04
C PHE A 139 -0.89 -2.64 -14.79
N ASP A 140 -1.73 -3.59 -14.35
CA ASP A 140 -1.96 -4.82 -15.09
C ASP A 140 -2.59 -4.49 -16.46
N PRO A 141 -1.99 -4.89 -17.59
CA PRO A 141 -2.55 -4.65 -18.92
C PRO A 141 -3.90 -5.35 -19.13
N ALA A 142 -4.20 -6.42 -18.40
CA ALA A 142 -5.49 -7.09 -18.43
C ALA A 142 -6.62 -6.24 -17.78
N LEU A 143 -6.29 -5.26 -16.95
CA LEU A 143 -7.26 -4.32 -16.38
C LEU A 143 -7.60 -3.24 -17.43
N THR A 144 -8.63 -3.47 -18.22
CA THR A 144 -9.14 -2.53 -19.22
C THR A 144 -10.24 -1.62 -18.64
N GLY A 145 -10.51 -0.49 -19.32
CA GLY A 145 -11.64 0.38 -18.94
C GLY A 145 -12.99 -0.37 -18.95
N ALA A 146 -13.17 -1.31 -19.87
CA ALA A 146 -14.38 -2.13 -19.95
C ALA A 146 -14.51 -3.10 -18.76
N SER A 147 -13.42 -3.79 -18.37
CA SER A 147 -13.43 -4.69 -17.20
C SER A 147 -13.61 -3.90 -15.88
N PHE A 148 -12.97 -2.74 -15.78
CA PHE A 148 -13.12 -1.84 -14.65
C PHE A 148 -14.56 -1.32 -14.51
N HIS A 149 -15.19 -0.91 -15.63
CA HIS A 149 -16.59 -0.50 -15.65
C HIS A 149 -17.53 -1.64 -15.23
N ARG A 150 -17.36 -2.85 -15.75
CA ARG A 150 -18.17 -4.01 -15.32
C ARG A 150 -18.09 -4.26 -13.82
N ALA A 151 -16.89 -4.15 -13.24
CA ALA A 151 -16.71 -4.31 -11.80
C ALA A 151 -17.39 -3.18 -11.00
N LEU A 152 -17.31 -1.92 -11.49
CA LEU A 152 -17.99 -0.77 -10.87
C LEU A 152 -19.51 -0.94 -10.81
N VAL A 153 -20.14 -1.37 -11.91
CA VAL A 153 -21.61 -1.50 -11.98
C VAL A 153 -22.12 -2.72 -11.20
N GLY A 154 -21.27 -3.68 -10.92
CA GLY A 154 -21.56 -4.82 -10.04
C GLY A 154 -21.82 -4.46 -8.58
N SER A 155 -21.64 -3.18 -8.20
CA SER A 155 -21.84 -2.73 -6.82
C SER A 155 -22.68 -1.46 -6.76
N ARG A 156 -23.58 -1.37 -5.76
CA ARG A 156 -24.38 -0.17 -5.47
C ARG A 156 -23.68 0.82 -4.52
N ARG A 157 -22.44 0.52 -4.11
CA ARG A 157 -21.66 1.42 -3.25
C ARG A 157 -21.22 2.68 -4.01
N ARG A 158 -20.89 3.73 -3.26
CA ARG A 158 -20.30 4.96 -3.83
C ARG A 158 -18.97 4.62 -4.50
N VAL A 159 -18.62 5.32 -5.58
CA VAL A 159 -17.40 5.05 -6.37
C VAL A 159 -16.14 5.11 -5.49
N LYS A 160 -16.02 6.12 -4.63
CA LYS A 160 -14.88 6.20 -3.71
C LYS A 160 -14.82 4.99 -2.76
N THR A 161 -15.94 4.56 -2.21
CA THR A 161 -16.02 3.38 -1.34
C THR A 161 -15.58 2.10 -2.06
N GLN A 162 -15.92 2.00 -3.35
CA GLN A 162 -15.50 0.86 -4.17
C GLN A 162 -13.98 0.87 -4.39
N LEU A 163 -13.37 2.02 -4.70
CA LEU A 163 -11.92 2.17 -4.82
C LEU A 163 -11.21 1.77 -3.52
N LEU A 164 -11.69 2.28 -2.37
CA LEU A 164 -11.11 1.99 -1.06
C LEU A 164 -11.25 0.53 -0.62
N SER A 165 -12.20 -0.21 -1.18
CA SER A 165 -12.38 -1.64 -0.88
C SER A 165 -11.23 -2.51 -1.40
N GLN A 166 -10.43 -1.98 -2.33
CA GLN A 166 -9.34 -2.64 -3.03
C GLN A 166 -9.74 -3.90 -3.83
N ARG A 167 -11.03 -4.22 -3.91
CA ARG A 167 -11.56 -5.33 -4.73
C ARG A 167 -11.73 -4.93 -6.19
N LEU A 168 -11.97 -3.63 -6.43
CA LEU A 168 -12.08 -3.07 -7.78
C LEU A 168 -10.70 -2.95 -8.43
N VAL A 169 -9.73 -2.45 -7.66
CA VAL A 169 -8.34 -2.26 -8.02
C VAL A 169 -7.50 -2.24 -6.75
N ALA A 170 -6.38 -2.94 -6.74
CA ALA A 170 -5.50 -3.06 -5.58
C ALA A 170 -4.70 -1.77 -5.31
N GLY A 171 -4.29 -1.57 -4.07
CA GLY A 171 -3.33 -0.55 -3.69
C GLY A 171 -3.86 0.87 -3.51
N VAL A 172 -5.07 1.17 -3.96
CA VAL A 172 -5.67 2.51 -3.86
C VAL A 172 -6.18 2.79 -2.44
N GLY A 173 -5.86 3.95 -1.91
CA GLY A 173 -6.39 4.41 -0.63
C GLY A 173 -6.99 5.81 -0.73
N ASN A 174 -7.01 6.52 0.40
CA ASN A 174 -7.78 7.75 0.50
C ASN A 174 -7.19 8.92 -0.30
N ILE A 175 -5.86 9.00 -0.37
CA ILE A 175 -5.14 10.06 -1.07
C ILE A 175 -5.40 9.93 -2.57
N TYR A 176 -5.00 8.81 -3.13
CA TYR A 176 -5.02 8.62 -4.58
C TYR A 176 -6.44 8.40 -5.13
N ALA A 177 -7.41 7.97 -4.29
CA ALA A 177 -8.81 7.97 -4.68
C ALA A 177 -9.37 9.39 -4.87
N ASP A 178 -9.08 10.33 -3.96
CA ASP A 178 -9.54 11.72 -4.09
C ASP A 178 -8.87 12.40 -5.29
N GLU A 179 -7.57 12.24 -5.48
CA GLU A 179 -6.82 12.77 -6.61
C GLU A 179 -7.35 12.27 -7.97
N ALA A 180 -7.49 10.95 -8.11
CA ALA A 180 -7.97 10.36 -9.35
C ALA A 180 -9.43 10.75 -9.66
N LEU A 181 -10.30 10.79 -8.65
CA LEU A 181 -11.69 11.21 -8.83
C LEU A 181 -11.79 12.70 -9.20
N TRP A 182 -10.92 13.55 -8.63
CA TRP A 182 -10.86 14.96 -8.98
C TRP A 182 -10.40 15.15 -10.43
N ARG A 183 -9.31 14.53 -10.86
CA ARG A 183 -8.82 14.58 -12.25
C ARG A 183 -9.85 14.03 -13.25
N ALA A 184 -10.59 12.99 -12.87
CA ALA A 184 -11.64 12.42 -13.70
C ALA A 184 -12.93 13.24 -13.75
N GLY A 185 -13.09 14.29 -12.93
CA GLY A 185 -14.32 15.05 -12.81
C GLY A 185 -15.50 14.24 -12.28
N ILE A 186 -15.22 13.27 -11.39
CA ILE A 186 -16.24 12.36 -10.86
C ILE A 186 -16.51 12.65 -9.39
N ASN A 187 -17.77 12.94 -9.07
CA ASN A 187 -18.17 13.13 -7.67
C ASN A 187 -17.94 11.85 -6.87
N PRO A 188 -17.18 11.91 -5.74
CA PRO A 188 -16.84 10.72 -4.95
C PRO A 188 -18.06 9.99 -4.35
N GLY A 189 -19.18 10.69 -4.21
CA GLY A 189 -20.44 10.15 -3.71
C GLY A 189 -21.33 9.50 -4.77
N THR A 190 -20.97 9.55 -6.07
CA THR A 190 -21.77 8.91 -7.11
C THR A 190 -21.75 7.38 -6.98
N ARG A 191 -22.83 6.75 -7.42
CA ARG A 191 -22.97 5.27 -7.42
C ARG A 191 -22.99 4.70 -8.83
N ARG A 192 -23.11 5.55 -9.82
CA ARG A 192 -23.17 5.16 -11.24
C ARG A 192 -22.11 5.92 -12.03
N VAL A 193 -21.26 5.19 -12.70
CA VAL A 193 -20.21 5.73 -13.54
C VAL A 193 -20.36 5.02 -14.89
N GLY A 194 -20.62 5.78 -15.95
CA GLY A 194 -20.73 5.24 -17.32
C GLY A 194 -19.37 4.75 -17.84
N PRO A 195 -19.36 3.98 -18.96
CA PRO A 195 -18.17 3.28 -19.44
C PRO A 195 -17.01 4.24 -19.78
N GLU A 196 -17.30 5.37 -20.45
CA GLU A 196 -16.28 6.37 -20.79
C GLU A 196 -15.67 7.03 -19.55
N ARG A 197 -16.52 7.40 -18.59
CA ARG A 197 -16.07 7.99 -17.31
C ARG A 197 -15.28 6.97 -16.48
N ALA A 198 -15.64 5.70 -16.54
CA ALA A 198 -14.91 4.63 -15.87
C ALA A 198 -13.51 4.44 -16.47
N THR A 199 -13.41 4.45 -17.81
CA THR A 199 -12.12 4.38 -18.50
C THR A 199 -11.25 5.60 -18.16
N ARG A 200 -11.82 6.80 -18.18
CA ARG A 200 -11.11 8.03 -17.78
C ARG A 200 -10.63 7.96 -16.32
N LEU A 201 -11.47 7.48 -15.41
CA LEU A 201 -11.08 7.31 -14.00
C LEU A 201 -9.91 6.33 -13.85
N LEU A 202 -9.94 5.19 -14.54
CA LEU A 202 -8.84 4.22 -14.51
C LEU A 202 -7.53 4.83 -15.02
N ASN A 203 -7.58 5.60 -16.12
CA ASN A 203 -6.41 6.26 -16.66
C ASN A 203 -5.83 7.27 -15.66
N HIS A 204 -6.65 8.19 -15.13
CA HIS A 204 -6.18 9.14 -14.11
C HIS A 204 -5.72 8.48 -12.82
N LEU A 205 -6.29 7.34 -12.45
CA LEU A 205 -5.80 6.56 -11.33
C LEU A 205 -4.36 6.06 -11.58
N ARG A 206 -4.08 5.57 -12.78
CA ARG A 206 -2.74 5.16 -13.20
C ARG A 206 -1.77 6.34 -13.21
N ASP A 207 -2.19 7.47 -13.79
CA ASP A 207 -1.36 8.68 -13.87
C ASP A 207 -0.95 9.15 -12.47
N VAL A 208 -1.91 9.30 -11.55
CA VAL A 208 -1.66 9.74 -10.17
C VAL A 208 -0.73 8.79 -9.41
N LEU A 209 -0.93 7.47 -9.59
CA LEU A 209 -0.09 6.47 -8.94
C LEU A 209 1.33 6.46 -9.52
N ALA A 210 1.49 6.63 -10.84
CA ALA A 210 2.78 6.71 -11.50
C ALA A 210 3.57 7.96 -11.03
N GLU A 211 2.92 9.14 -11.07
CA GLU A 211 3.51 10.38 -10.57
C GLU A 211 3.94 10.26 -9.09
N ALA A 212 3.13 9.59 -8.27
CA ALA A 212 3.47 9.38 -6.86
C ALA A 212 4.66 8.44 -6.68
N LEU A 213 4.79 7.42 -7.53
CA LEU A 213 5.95 6.51 -7.55
C LEU A 213 7.24 7.26 -7.90
N ASP A 214 7.21 8.15 -8.88
CA ASP A 214 8.37 8.96 -9.30
C ASP A 214 8.86 9.90 -8.20
N HIS A 215 7.96 10.24 -7.25
CA HIS A 215 8.25 11.11 -6.11
C HIS A 215 8.44 10.37 -4.78
N GLY A 216 8.61 9.05 -4.81
CA GLY A 216 8.83 8.22 -3.62
C GLY A 216 7.61 8.14 -2.68
N GLY A 217 6.40 8.42 -3.20
CA GLY A 217 5.15 8.42 -2.43
C GLY A 217 4.87 9.73 -1.69
N THR A 218 3.79 9.73 -0.92
CA THR A 218 3.28 10.87 -0.15
C THR A 218 3.61 10.72 1.32
N THR A 219 4.40 11.63 1.89
CA THR A 219 4.61 11.72 3.34
C THR A 219 3.75 12.83 3.95
N LEU A 220 2.69 12.45 4.66
CA LEU A 220 1.90 13.41 5.43
C LEU A 220 2.37 13.52 6.88
N ARG A 221 2.79 12.40 7.51
CA ARG A 221 3.27 12.35 8.90
C ARG A 221 4.36 11.29 9.10
N ASP A 222 3.98 10.02 9.07
CA ASP A 222 4.76 8.92 9.64
C ASP A 222 5.51 8.10 8.58
N TYR A 223 5.06 8.15 7.31
CA TYR A 223 5.69 7.36 6.26
C TYR A 223 7.16 7.76 6.08
N ARG A 224 8.01 6.74 6.10
CA ARG A 224 9.44 6.82 5.77
C ARG A 224 9.82 5.60 4.95
N THR A 225 10.75 5.81 4.06
CA THR A 225 11.40 4.77 3.28
C THR A 225 12.42 3.99 4.12
N PRO A 226 12.94 2.84 3.69
CA PRO A 226 13.99 2.11 4.40
C PRO A 226 15.24 2.93 4.72
N ASP A 227 15.59 3.90 3.88
CA ASP A 227 16.68 4.88 4.12
C ASP A 227 16.27 6.08 5.00
N ARG A 228 15.07 6.03 5.59
CA ARG A 228 14.44 7.06 6.45
C ARG A 228 14.08 8.36 5.75
N SER A 229 14.18 8.44 4.44
CA SER A 229 13.78 9.61 3.66
C SER A 229 12.27 9.75 3.59
N PRO A 230 11.72 10.96 3.54
CA PRO A 230 10.32 11.19 3.22
C PRO A 230 10.09 11.10 1.72
N GLY A 231 8.90 10.68 1.30
CA GLY A 231 8.43 10.94 -0.05
C GLY A 231 8.13 12.44 -0.25
N SER A 232 8.01 12.89 -1.49
CA SER A 232 7.82 14.30 -1.84
C SER A 232 6.51 14.61 -2.58
N HIS A 233 5.68 13.61 -2.87
CA HIS A 233 4.45 13.80 -3.66
C HIS A 233 3.39 14.65 -2.95
N GLN A 234 3.43 14.82 -1.62
CA GLN A 234 2.49 15.69 -0.88
C GLN A 234 2.47 17.14 -1.37
N HIS A 235 3.53 17.62 -2.00
CA HIS A 235 3.62 18.97 -2.55
C HIS A 235 2.92 19.12 -3.91
N ARG A 236 2.48 18.01 -4.50
CA ARG A 236 1.85 17.91 -5.83
C ARG A 236 0.37 17.54 -5.76
N LEU A 237 -0.19 17.36 -4.57
CA LEU A 237 -1.61 17.02 -4.41
C LEU A 237 -2.49 18.18 -4.89
N ASP A 238 -3.48 17.85 -5.71
CA ASP A 238 -4.40 18.81 -6.32
C ASP A 238 -5.71 18.96 -5.56
N CYS A 239 -6.11 17.92 -4.83
CA CYS A 239 -7.41 17.84 -4.15
C CYS A 239 -7.29 17.39 -2.69
N TYR A 240 -6.63 16.27 -2.44
CA TYR A 240 -6.57 15.67 -1.10
C TYR A 240 -5.95 16.62 -0.07
N GLY A 241 -6.66 16.81 1.06
CA GLY A 241 -6.20 17.67 2.16
C GLY A 241 -6.30 19.17 1.89
N ARG A 242 -6.83 19.60 0.74
CA ARG A 242 -6.90 21.00 0.33
C ARG A 242 -8.30 21.63 0.49
N SER A 243 -9.11 21.10 1.39
CA SER A 243 -10.44 21.68 1.70
C SER A 243 -10.33 23.16 2.07
N GLY A 244 -11.21 23.99 1.49
CA GLY A 244 -11.21 25.45 1.68
C GLY A 244 -10.19 26.21 0.81
N LEU A 245 -9.34 25.52 0.05
CA LEU A 245 -8.44 26.13 -0.91
C LEU A 245 -9.07 26.15 -2.32
N PRO A 246 -8.61 27.05 -3.21
CA PRO A 246 -9.08 27.10 -4.59
C PRO A 246 -8.78 25.78 -5.34
N CYS A 247 -9.75 25.32 -6.11
CA CYS A 247 -9.57 24.26 -7.09
C CYS A 247 -8.64 24.73 -8.20
N ARG A 248 -7.65 23.92 -8.56
CA ARG A 248 -6.65 24.28 -9.58
C ARG A 248 -7.24 24.34 -11.00
N GLU A 249 -8.39 23.70 -11.26
CA GLU A 249 -9.07 23.74 -12.56
C GLU A 249 -10.01 24.95 -12.70
N CYS A 250 -10.90 25.19 -11.72
CA CYS A 250 -11.97 26.19 -11.88
C CYS A 250 -11.90 27.37 -10.91
N GLY A 251 -10.94 27.39 -9.98
CA GLY A 251 -10.82 28.42 -8.95
C GLY A 251 -11.84 28.35 -7.81
N GLY A 252 -12.92 27.59 -7.95
CA GLY A 252 -13.91 27.40 -6.90
C GLY A 252 -13.36 26.67 -5.68
N LEU A 253 -13.93 26.89 -4.50
CA LEU A 253 -13.40 26.31 -3.27
C LEU A 253 -13.63 24.79 -3.22
N LEU A 254 -12.58 24.05 -2.91
CA LEU A 254 -12.65 22.64 -2.57
C LEU A 254 -13.40 22.45 -1.25
N THR A 255 -14.23 21.44 -1.18
CA THR A 255 -15.00 21.11 0.03
C THR A 255 -14.62 19.71 0.53
N SER A 256 -14.85 19.44 1.82
CA SER A 256 -14.67 18.12 2.38
C SER A 256 -15.80 17.72 3.32
N ARG A 257 -16.10 16.41 3.33
CA ARG A 257 -16.96 15.77 4.32
C ARG A 257 -16.63 14.29 4.45
N PRO A 258 -17.06 13.61 5.51
CA PRO A 258 -16.96 12.17 5.59
C PRO A 258 -17.86 11.49 4.54
N ILE A 259 -17.27 10.53 3.79
CA ILE A 259 -17.99 9.55 2.98
C ILE A 259 -17.57 8.18 3.52
N ASP A 260 -18.53 7.42 4.03
CA ASP A 260 -18.32 6.09 4.62
C ASP A 260 -17.12 6.07 5.59
N GLN A 261 -17.11 7.01 6.54
CA GLN A 261 -16.10 7.23 7.60
C GLN A 261 -14.70 7.64 7.09
N ARG A 262 -14.59 8.09 5.83
CA ARG A 262 -13.33 8.61 5.28
C ARG A 262 -13.50 10.05 4.86
N THR A 263 -12.68 10.94 5.44
CA THR A 263 -12.61 12.34 4.97
C THR A 263 -12.36 12.34 3.47
N THR A 264 -13.20 13.03 2.75
CA THR A 264 -13.23 13.08 1.29
C THR A 264 -13.20 14.52 0.86
N THR A 265 -12.26 14.90 0.01
CA THR A 265 -12.14 16.24 -0.56
C THR A 265 -12.53 16.19 -2.05
N TRP A 266 -13.26 17.18 -2.54
CA TRP A 266 -13.63 17.29 -3.95
C TRP A 266 -13.98 18.74 -4.31
N CYS A 267 -14.03 19.04 -5.62
CA CYS A 267 -14.54 20.30 -6.16
C CYS A 267 -16.06 20.17 -6.45
N PRO A 268 -16.94 20.95 -5.82
CA PRO A 268 -18.38 20.91 -6.11
C PRO A 268 -18.73 21.27 -7.57
N THR A 269 -17.93 22.12 -8.20
CA THR A 269 -18.12 22.57 -9.57
C THR A 269 -17.64 21.53 -10.59
N CYS A 270 -16.36 21.14 -10.54
CA CYS A 270 -15.77 20.20 -11.51
C CYS A 270 -16.33 18.78 -11.35
N GLN A 271 -16.70 18.40 -10.13
CA GLN A 271 -17.22 17.08 -9.80
C GLN A 271 -18.72 17.13 -9.45
N ALA A 272 -19.48 17.90 -10.19
CA ALA A 272 -20.94 17.95 -10.03
C ALA A 272 -21.56 16.53 -10.20
N ARG A 273 -22.72 16.31 -9.56
CA ARG A 273 -23.45 15.03 -9.63
C ARG A 273 -24.13 14.81 -10.96
#